data_4c7b7c3e11ccd8b435c326c9419dc22e
#
_entry.id   4c7b7c3e11ccd8b435c326c9419dc22e
#
_cell.length_a   1.000
_cell.length_b   1.000
_cell.length_c   1.000
_cell.angle_alpha   90.00
_cell.angle_beta   90.00
_cell.angle_gamma   90.00
#
_symmetry.space_group_name_H-M   'P 1'
#
loop_
_entity.id
_entity.type
_entity.pdbx_description
1 polymer ?
#
loop_
_entity_poly.entity_id
_entity_poly.type
_entity_poly.pdbx_seq_one_letter_code
_entity_poly.pdbx_strand_id
1 'polypeptide(L)' 'MLHIKFEYRDDLSYPEWQEQECIVRSVKECKELYGLGVDCEYHIISIEEVK' A
#
# COMPACT_ATOMS: atom_id res chain seq x y z
N MET A 1 4.36 -10.88 11.10
CA MET A 1 3.76 -9.64 10.56
C MET A 1 4.71 -9.00 9.57
N LEU A 2 4.18 -8.32 8.58
CA LEU A 2 4.97 -7.62 7.58
C LEU A 2 4.79 -6.12 7.72
N HIS A 3 5.90 -5.39 7.70
CA HIS A 3 5.89 -3.94 7.61
C HIS A 3 6.06 -3.60 6.14
N ILE A 4 5.01 -3.10 5.53
CA ILE A 4 4.98 -2.80 4.10
C ILE A 4 4.96 -1.29 3.90
N LYS A 5 5.93 -0.81 3.15
CA LYS A 5 5.99 0.57 2.73
C LYS A 5 5.56 0.63 1.27
N PHE A 6 4.61 1.48 0.96
CA PHE A 6 4.09 1.57 -0.39
C PHE A 6 3.68 2.98 -0.72
N GLU A 7 3.54 3.26 -2.01
CA GLU A 7 2.96 4.50 -2.49
C GLU A 7 1.75 4.18 -3.34
N TYR A 8 0.79 5.07 -3.33
CA TYR A 8 -0.43 4.91 -4.09
C TYR A 8 -0.88 6.24 -4.66
N ARG A 9 -1.74 6.16 -5.67
CA ARG A 9 -2.26 7.33 -6.33
C ARG A 9 -3.73 7.09 -6.70
N ASP A 10 -4.57 8.05 -6.34
CA ASP A 10 -5.98 8.07 -6.69
C ASP A 10 -6.13 8.95 -7.94
N ASP A 11 -6.53 8.35 -9.05
CA ASP A 11 -6.66 9.05 -10.33
C ASP A 11 -7.68 10.18 -10.33
N LEU A 12 -8.65 10.11 -9.45
CA LEU A 12 -9.74 11.07 -9.44
C LEU A 12 -9.44 12.35 -8.67
N SER A 13 -8.64 12.25 -7.61
CA SER A 13 -8.45 13.35 -6.69
C SER A 13 -7.03 13.91 -6.66
N TYR A 14 -6.03 13.06 -6.79
CA TYR A 14 -4.64 13.47 -6.62
C TYR A 14 -3.76 12.85 -7.70
N PRO A 15 -3.14 13.68 -8.54
CA PRO A 15 -2.18 13.18 -9.53
C PRO A 15 -0.85 12.78 -8.89
N GLU A 16 -0.62 13.15 -7.65
CA GLU A 16 0.63 12.89 -6.96
C GLU A 16 0.57 11.60 -6.15
N TRP A 17 1.70 10.89 -6.11
CA TRP A 17 1.83 9.67 -5.31
C TRP A 17 1.88 10.01 -3.83
N GLN A 18 1.14 9.23 -3.05
CA GLN A 18 1.12 9.36 -1.59
C GLN A 18 1.86 8.18 -0.99
N GLU A 19 2.80 8.44 -0.11
CA GLU A 19 3.55 7.41 0.58
C GLU A 19 2.81 7.00 1.85
N GLN A 20 2.75 5.69 2.09
CA GLN A 20 2.08 5.16 3.27
C GLN A 20 2.77 3.87 3.71
N GLU A 21 2.54 3.48 4.95
CA GLU A 21 3.08 2.24 5.48
C GLU A 21 2.04 1.56 6.37
N CYS A 22 2.16 0.24 6.50
CA CYS A 22 1.24 -0.52 7.32
C CYS A 22 1.92 -1.78 7.85
N ILE A 23 1.37 -2.34 8.91
CA ILE A 23 1.82 -3.62 9.46
C ILE A 23 0.66 -4.59 9.32
N VAL A 24 0.85 -5.61 8.51
CA VAL A 24 -0.20 -6.57 8.16
C VAL A 24 0.39 -7.97 8.11
N ARG A 25 -0.47 -8.96 7.94
CA ARG A 25 -0.06 -10.36 7.86
C ARG A 25 0.45 -10.74 6.48
N SER A 26 -0.03 -10.06 5.45
CA SER A 26 0.35 -10.38 4.08
C SER A 26 0.14 -9.14 3.19
N VAL A 27 0.75 -9.19 2.01
CA VAL A 27 0.55 -8.15 1.00
C VAL A 27 -0.92 -8.07 0.59
N LYS A 28 -1.58 -9.22 0.50
CA LYS A 28 -3.00 -9.26 0.15
C LYS A 28 -3.84 -8.49 1.16
N GLU A 29 -3.54 -8.64 2.45
CA GLU A 29 -4.26 -7.93 3.50
C GLU A 29 -4.06 -6.42 3.36
N CYS A 30 -2.84 -5.99 3.07
CA CYS A 30 -2.54 -4.58 2.85
C CYS A 30 -3.35 -4.02 1.67
N LYS A 31 -3.42 -4.75 0.58
CA LYS A 31 -4.16 -4.33 -0.59
C LYS A 31 -5.65 -4.21 -0.30
N GLU A 32 -6.19 -5.13 0.48
CA GLU A 32 -7.60 -5.10 0.84
C GLU A 32 -7.93 -3.93 1.76
N LEU A 33 -7.06 -3.64 2.71
CA LEU A 33 -7.28 -2.54 3.66
C LEU A 33 -7.29 -1.17 2.98
N TYR A 34 -6.46 -0.99 1.98
CA TYR A 34 -6.32 0.29 1.31
C TYR A 34 -6.97 0.35 -0.07
N GLY A 35 -7.59 -0.74 -0.50
CA GLY A 35 -8.23 -0.80 -1.82
C GLY A 35 -7.25 -0.71 -2.97
N LEU A 36 -6.01 -1.14 -2.75
CA LEU A 36 -4.96 -1.04 -3.75
C LEU A 36 -5.24 -1.95 -4.95
N GLY A 37 -5.07 -1.39 -6.13
CA GLY A 37 -5.31 -2.14 -7.36
C GLY A 37 -6.78 -2.20 -7.78
N VAL A 38 -7.68 -1.66 -6.95
CA VAL A 38 -9.12 -1.58 -7.27
C VAL A 38 -9.50 -0.14 -7.59
N ASP A 39 -9.29 0.75 -6.64
CA ASP A 39 -9.65 2.16 -6.78
C ASP A 39 -8.46 3.06 -7.06
N CYS A 40 -7.25 2.55 -6.89
CA CYS A 40 -6.05 3.36 -7.05
C CYS A 40 -4.89 2.52 -7.55
N GLU A 41 -3.91 3.18 -8.14
CA GLU A 41 -2.64 2.57 -8.51
C GLU A 41 -1.75 2.51 -7.28
N TYR A 42 -0.82 1.57 -7.26
CA TYR A 42 0.10 1.44 -6.13
C TYR A 42 1.43 0.85 -6.56
N HIS A 43 2.45 1.12 -5.74
CA HIS A 43 3.78 0.51 -5.87
C HIS A 43 4.28 0.12 -4.50
N ILE A 44 4.75 -1.10 -4.36
CA ILE A 44 5.38 -1.55 -3.12
C ILE A 44 6.83 -1.05 -3.11
N ILE A 45 7.17 -0.27 -2.10
CA ILE A 45 8.52 0.26 -1.95
C ILE A 45 9.42 -0.73 -1.22
N SER A 46 8.94 -1.26 -0.09
CA SER A 46 9.71 -2.25 0.65
C SER A 46 8.79 -3.11 1.51
N ILE A 47 9.26 -4.31 1.81
CA ILE A 47 8.57 -5.25 2.69
C ILE A 47 9.60 -5.79 3.66
N GLU A 48 9.33 -5.63 4.95
CA GLU A 48 10.20 -6.15 6.00
C GLU A 48 9.38 -6.99 6.96
N GLU A 49 9.99 -8.08 7.43
CA GLU A 49 9.32 -8.90 8.44
C GLU A 49 9.52 -8.30 9.81
N VAL A 50 8.43 -8.13 10.53
CA VAL A 50 8.42 -7.57 11.88
C VAL A 50 8.14 -8.69 12.87
N LYS A 51 9.00 -8.81 13.87
CA LYS A 51 8.84 -9.82 14.91
C LYS A 51 7.98 -9.31 16.05
#